data_b8d28dd57af6d083e83c7ed3bc8d2ee8
#
_entry.id   b8d28dd57af6d083e83c7ed3bc8d2ee8
#
_cell.length_a   1.000
_cell.length_b   1.000
_cell.length_c   1.000
_cell.angle_alpha   90.00
_cell.angle_beta   90.00
_cell.angle_gamma   90.00
#
_symmetry.space_group_name_H-M   'P 1'
#
loop_
_entity.id
_entity.type
_entity.pdbx_description
1 polymer ?
#
loop_
_entity_poly.entity_id
_entity_poly.type
_entity_poly.pdbx_seq_one_letter_code
_entity_poly.pdbx_strand_id
1 'polypeptide(L)'
;MNDRFKLNVQYADINYPGADKSLPDTDYEEYSVAATGTGLLSAEDTLNFTFYYSPEYFFQTGKMLRYETTYNYPFADKWNAYAQVGYNQFSSHAAYDVLWATDQEDSYYDYKVGGNYNYNDFIFDLYYVDSNINKALSSADDAVIFSLTKAF
;
A
#
# COMPACT_ATOMS: atom_id res chain seq x y z
N MET A 1 -27.07 7.27 -11.91
CA MET A 1 -26.15 6.69 -10.92
C MET A 1 -25.14 7.79 -10.61
N ASN A 2 -24.87 8.07 -9.37
CA ASN A 2 -23.99 9.21 -9.04
C ASN A 2 -22.53 8.78 -9.31
N ASP A 3 -21.89 9.33 -10.31
CA ASP A 3 -20.52 8.97 -10.76
C ASP A 3 -19.41 9.31 -9.73
N ARG A 4 -19.83 9.80 -8.56
CA ARG A 4 -18.90 10.18 -7.47
C ARG A 4 -18.34 8.98 -6.69
N PHE A 5 -18.92 7.80 -6.83
CA PHE A 5 -18.47 6.62 -6.10
C PHE A 5 -18.19 5.48 -7.06
N LYS A 6 -17.04 4.84 -6.87
CA LYS A 6 -16.62 3.65 -7.61
C LYS A 6 -16.28 2.55 -6.62
N LEU A 7 -16.64 1.31 -6.96
CA LEU A 7 -16.27 0.11 -6.23
C LEU A 7 -15.43 -0.76 -7.16
N ASN A 8 -14.32 -1.28 -6.66
CA ASN A 8 -13.47 -2.25 -7.34
C ASN A 8 -13.30 -3.47 -6.45
N VAL A 9 -13.33 -4.67 -7.05
CA VAL A 9 -13.03 -5.93 -6.39
C VAL A 9 -11.97 -6.62 -7.22
N GLN A 10 -10.90 -7.08 -6.58
CA GLN A 10 -9.76 -7.69 -7.24
C GLN A 10 -9.37 -8.98 -6.51
N TYR A 11 -8.95 -9.96 -7.31
CA TYR A 11 -8.18 -11.13 -6.88
C TYR A 11 -6.81 -11.05 -7.55
N ALA A 12 -5.77 -11.33 -6.79
CA ALA A 12 -4.41 -11.44 -7.28
C ALA A 12 -3.80 -12.77 -6.79
N ASP A 13 -3.13 -13.45 -7.71
CA ASP A 13 -2.30 -14.62 -7.45
C ASP A 13 -0.85 -14.20 -7.66
N ILE A 14 -0.08 -14.12 -6.58
CA ILE A 14 1.28 -13.59 -6.57
C ILE A 14 2.26 -14.77 -6.51
N ASN A 15 3.05 -14.94 -7.57
CA ASN A 15 3.97 -16.03 -7.72
C ASN A 15 5.41 -15.51 -7.82
N TYR A 16 6.32 -16.15 -7.09
CA TYR A 16 7.76 -15.84 -7.09
C TYR A 16 8.55 -16.97 -7.77
N PRO A 17 8.61 -16.97 -9.12
CA PRO A 17 9.31 -18.02 -9.86
C PRO A 17 10.81 -17.99 -9.52
N GLY A 18 11.34 -19.15 -9.08
CA GLY A 18 12.74 -19.29 -8.68
C GLY A 18 13.01 -19.07 -7.19
N ALA A 19 11.99 -18.90 -6.36
CA ALA A 19 12.15 -18.91 -4.91
C ALA A 19 12.80 -20.22 -4.43
N ASP A 20 13.59 -20.14 -3.36
CA ASP A 20 14.27 -21.30 -2.77
C ASP A 20 13.24 -22.24 -2.14
N LYS A 21 13.10 -23.43 -2.71
CA LYS A 21 12.15 -24.45 -2.24
C LYS A 21 12.49 -25.06 -0.87
N SER A 22 13.63 -24.71 -0.28
CA SER A 22 13.99 -25.10 1.08
C SER A 22 13.36 -24.15 2.13
N LEU A 23 12.84 -23.02 1.71
CA LEU A 23 12.12 -22.04 2.53
C LEU A 23 10.60 -22.28 2.43
N PRO A 24 9.81 -21.79 3.39
CA PRO A 24 8.35 -21.76 3.23
C PRO A 24 7.94 -21.05 1.95
N ASP A 25 6.79 -21.44 1.39
CA ASP A 25 6.30 -20.92 0.12
C ASP A 25 6.13 -19.39 0.20
N THR A 26 6.66 -18.72 -0.82
CA THR A 26 6.56 -17.27 -0.97
C THR A 26 5.35 -16.84 -1.79
N ASP A 27 4.73 -17.79 -2.50
CA ASP A 27 3.54 -17.54 -3.31
C ASP A 27 2.33 -17.34 -2.40
N TYR A 28 1.46 -16.41 -2.75
CA TYR A 28 0.25 -16.15 -1.97
C TYR A 28 -0.87 -15.53 -2.81
N GLU A 29 -2.09 -15.68 -2.31
CA GLU A 29 -3.28 -15.09 -2.89
C GLU A 29 -3.72 -13.85 -2.10
N GLU A 30 -4.25 -12.86 -2.81
CA GLU A 30 -4.80 -11.66 -2.19
C GLU A 30 -6.15 -11.29 -2.80
N TYR A 31 -7.10 -10.98 -1.96
CA TYR A 31 -8.41 -10.45 -2.30
C TYR A 31 -8.48 -9.00 -1.83
N SER A 32 -8.99 -8.10 -2.67
CA SER A 32 -9.19 -6.71 -2.26
C SER A 32 -10.53 -6.13 -2.68
N VAL A 33 -10.99 -5.20 -1.87
CA VAL A 33 -12.18 -4.38 -2.15
C VAL A 33 -11.80 -2.93 -1.93
N ALA A 34 -11.95 -2.11 -2.98
CA ALA A 34 -11.68 -0.68 -2.93
C ALA A 34 -12.93 0.14 -3.20
N ALA A 35 -13.15 1.16 -2.39
CA ALA A 35 -14.17 2.18 -2.58
C ALA A 35 -13.52 3.55 -2.80
N THR A 36 -13.84 4.22 -3.89
CA THR A 36 -13.32 5.55 -4.21
C THR A 36 -14.46 6.56 -4.27
N GLY A 37 -14.34 7.64 -3.50
CA GLY A 37 -15.19 8.83 -3.59
C GLY A 37 -14.45 9.98 -4.26
N THR A 38 -15.14 10.71 -5.14
CA THR A 38 -14.58 11.88 -5.85
C THR A 38 -15.37 13.13 -5.51
N GLY A 39 -14.69 14.26 -5.33
CA GLY A 39 -15.35 15.53 -5.07
C GLY A 39 -15.97 15.62 -3.67
N LEU A 40 -15.25 15.15 -2.64
CA LEU A 40 -15.72 15.12 -1.25
C LEU A 40 -15.42 16.42 -0.51
N LEU A 41 -14.22 16.97 -0.66
CA LEU A 41 -13.77 18.21 -0.02
C LEU A 41 -13.48 19.30 -1.04
N SER A 42 -13.07 18.94 -2.26
CA SER A 42 -12.91 19.82 -3.42
C SER A 42 -13.54 19.18 -4.65
N ALA A 43 -13.63 19.92 -5.77
CA ALA A 43 -14.31 19.40 -6.96
C ALA A 43 -13.64 18.16 -7.59
N GLU A 44 -12.34 18.00 -7.41
CA GLU A 44 -11.53 17.00 -8.12
C GLU A 44 -10.72 16.08 -7.18
N ASP A 45 -10.88 16.24 -5.87
CA ASP A 45 -10.22 15.36 -4.92
C ASP A 45 -10.75 13.93 -4.99
N THR A 46 -9.93 12.99 -4.52
CA THR A 46 -10.36 11.61 -4.36
C THR A 46 -9.95 11.06 -3.01
N LEU A 47 -10.87 10.35 -2.38
CA LEU A 47 -10.62 9.52 -1.22
C LEU A 47 -10.83 8.06 -1.62
N ASN A 48 -9.79 7.26 -1.46
CA ASN A 48 -9.82 5.82 -1.68
C ASN A 48 -9.67 5.11 -0.35
N PHE A 49 -10.50 4.12 -0.11
CA PHE A 49 -10.35 3.16 0.96
C PHE A 49 -10.25 1.76 0.35
N THR A 50 -9.22 1.00 0.71
CA THR A 50 -9.03 -0.37 0.25
C THR A 50 -8.84 -1.31 1.44
N PHE A 51 -9.56 -2.42 1.40
CA PHE A 51 -9.38 -3.55 2.29
C PHE A 51 -8.73 -4.69 1.50
N TYR A 52 -7.67 -5.27 2.07
CA TYR A 52 -7.00 -6.44 1.52
C TYR A 52 -7.09 -7.60 2.52
N TYR A 53 -7.19 -8.79 1.97
CA TYR A 53 -7.21 -10.04 2.72
C TYR A 53 -6.38 -11.10 1.97
N SER A 54 -5.42 -11.70 2.67
CA SER A 54 -4.73 -12.90 2.23
C SER A 54 -5.00 -14.02 3.23
N PRO A 55 -5.52 -15.18 2.80
CA PRO A 55 -5.77 -16.31 3.70
C PRO A 55 -4.47 -16.98 4.18
N GLU A 56 -3.46 -17.00 3.31
CA GLU A 56 -2.11 -17.48 3.59
C GLU A 56 -1.13 -16.51 2.96
N TYR A 57 -0.48 -15.69 3.76
CA TYR A 57 0.40 -14.64 3.29
C TYR A 57 1.84 -15.15 3.10
N PHE A 58 2.66 -14.35 2.49
CA PHE A 58 4.07 -14.55 2.19
C PHE A 58 4.80 -15.37 3.28
N PHE A 59 5.60 -16.37 2.93
CA PHE A 59 6.24 -17.35 3.81
C PHE A 59 5.29 -18.23 4.64
N GLN A 60 4.07 -18.43 4.17
CA GLN A 60 3.06 -19.21 4.89
C GLN A 60 2.82 -18.69 6.32
N THR A 61 2.79 -17.37 6.47
CA THR A 61 2.64 -16.72 7.76
C THR A 61 1.18 -16.63 8.23
N GLY A 62 0.26 -17.28 7.50
CA GLY A 62 -1.16 -17.28 7.82
C GLY A 62 -1.88 -16.03 7.33
N LYS A 63 -2.99 -15.69 7.95
CA LYS A 63 -3.84 -14.58 7.49
C LYS A 63 -3.17 -13.23 7.65
N MET A 64 -3.33 -12.41 6.62
CA MET A 64 -3.00 -10.97 6.66
C MET A 64 -4.24 -10.15 6.29
N LEU A 65 -4.46 -9.08 7.01
CA LEU A 65 -5.44 -8.04 6.74
C LEU A 65 -4.72 -6.71 6.58
N ARG A 66 -5.09 -5.94 5.54
CA ARG A 66 -4.62 -4.56 5.38
C ARG A 66 -5.80 -3.63 5.15
N TYR A 67 -5.80 -2.54 5.84
CA TYR A 67 -6.71 -1.40 5.64
C TYR A 67 -5.88 -0.22 5.15
N GLU A 68 -6.23 0.33 4.01
CA GLU A 68 -5.50 1.44 3.42
C GLU A 68 -6.44 2.57 3.06
N THR A 69 -6.04 3.79 3.37
CA THR A 69 -6.75 5.00 2.97
C THR A 69 -5.80 5.94 2.27
N THR A 70 -6.17 6.39 1.07
CA THR A 70 -5.41 7.37 0.29
C THR A 70 -6.30 8.56 -0.04
N TYR A 71 -5.83 9.76 0.28
CA TYR A 71 -6.43 11.01 -0.14
C TYR A 71 -5.55 11.70 -1.16
N ASN A 72 -6.12 12.09 -2.29
CA ASN A 72 -5.44 12.84 -3.35
C ASN A 72 -6.12 14.20 -3.51
N TYR A 73 -5.32 15.23 -3.59
CA TYR A 73 -5.74 16.61 -3.74
C TYR A 73 -5.03 17.29 -4.91
N PRO A 74 -5.68 17.40 -6.09
CA PRO A 74 -5.17 18.20 -7.19
C PRO A 74 -5.36 19.68 -6.85
N PHE A 75 -4.27 20.39 -6.60
CA PHE A 75 -4.31 21.80 -6.18
C PHE A 75 -3.95 22.78 -7.29
N ALA A 76 -3.46 22.29 -8.43
CA ALA A 76 -3.26 23.06 -9.66
C ALA A 76 -3.24 22.09 -10.86
N ASP A 77 -3.41 22.63 -12.09
CA ASP A 77 -3.59 21.85 -13.33
C ASP A 77 -2.66 20.65 -13.51
N LYS A 78 -1.43 20.72 -12.98
CA LYS A 78 -0.40 19.69 -13.16
C LYS A 78 0.13 19.14 -11.85
N TRP A 79 -0.35 19.65 -10.73
CA TRP A 79 0.16 19.31 -9.41
C TRP A 79 -0.88 18.60 -8.59
N ASN A 80 -0.48 17.52 -7.98
CA ASN A 80 -1.28 16.77 -7.03
C ASN A 80 -0.49 16.50 -5.75
N ALA A 81 -1.10 16.71 -4.59
CA ALA A 81 -0.60 16.26 -3.31
C ALA A 81 -1.39 15.04 -2.86
N TYR A 82 -0.76 14.15 -2.11
CA TYR A 82 -1.46 13.00 -1.57
C TYR A 82 -0.92 12.56 -0.21
N ALA A 83 -1.78 11.90 0.55
CA ALA A 83 -1.42 11.24 1.79
C ALA A 83 -2.08 9.85 1.82
N GLN A 84 -1.35 8.88 2.32
CA GLN A 84 -1.81 7.51 2.50
C GLN A 84 -1.45 7.03 3.89
N VAL A 85 -2.34 6.26 4.50
CA VAL A 85 -2.08 5.50 5.72
C VAL A 85 -2.55 4.07 5.51
N GLY A 86 -1.74 3.12 5.94
CA GLY A 86 -2.02 1.70 5.97
C GLY A 86 -1.97 1.15 7.39
N TYR A 87 -2.81 0.18 7.69
CA TYR A 87 -2.74 -0.64 8.88
C TYR A 87 -2.71 -2.10 8.47
N ASN A 88 -1.69 -2.81 8.89
CA ASN A 88 -1.46 -4.21 8.57
C ASN A 88 -1.59 -5.05 9.83
N GLN A 89 -2.34 -6.14 9.75
CA GLN A 89 -2.56 -7.08 10.85
C GLN A 89 -2.31 -8.50 10.38
N PHE A 90 -1.52 -9.23 11.14
CA PHE A 90 -1.20 -10.64 10.92
C PHE A 90 -1.94 -11.54 11.90
N SER A 91 -2.07 -12.83 11.56
CA SER A 91 -2.84 -13.78 12.38
C SER A 91 -2.19 -14.11 13.72
N SER A 92 -0.89 -13.81 13.89
CA SER A 92 -0.16 -14.06 15.12
C SER A 92 1.14 -13.27 15.21
N HIS A 93 1.68 -13.10 16.42
CA HIS A 93 3.02 -12.54 16.64
C HIS A 93 4.11 -13.31 15.87
N ALA A 94 4.03 -14.64 15.84
CA ALA A 94 4.99 -15.47 15.13
C ALA A 94 5.03 -15.17 13.63
N ALA A 95 3.88 -14.91 13.01
CA ALA A 95 3.81 -14.49 11.61
C ALA A 95 4.48 -13.14 11.39
N TYR A 96 4.25 -12.19 12.27
CA TYR A 96 4.86 -10.87 12.22
C TYR A 96 6.38 -10.95 12.41
N ASP A 97 6.84 -11.72 13.39
CA ASP A 97 8.28 -11.87 13.69
C ASP A 97 9.06 -12.49 12.53
N VAL A 98 8.47 -13.41 11.77
CA VAL A 98 9.09 -14.00 10.58
C VAL A 98 9.36 -12.93 9.51
N LEU A 99 8.45 -11.97 9.36
CA LEU A 99 8.56 -10.94 8.34
C LEU A 99 9.42 -9.74 8.78
N TRP A 100 9.32 -9.36 10.06
CA TRP A 100 9.81 -8.06 10.54
C TRP A 100 10.80 -8.17 11.70
N ALA A 101 11.10 -9.37 12.19
CA ALA A 101 12.07 -9.65 13.27
C ALA A 101 11.89 -8.75 14.51
N THR A 102 10.65 -8.52 14.92
CA THR A 102 10.31 -7.60 16.00
C THR A 102 9.67 -8.29 17.19
N ASP A 103 9.74 -7.65 18.34
CA ASP A 103 9.29 -8.22 19.60
C ASP A 103 7.76 -8.16 19.77
N GLN A 104 7.07 -9.27 19.50
CA GLN A 104 5.72 -9.56 20.03
C GLN A 104 4.57 -8.65 19.57
N GLU A 105 4.69 -8.07 18.40
CA GLU A 105 3.62 -7.33 17.75
C GLU A 105 2.94 -8.21 16.69
N ASP A 106 1.69 -7.96 16.37
CA ASP A 106 0.97 -8.63 15.28
C ASP A 106 0.47 -7.65 14.22
N SER A 107 0.87 -6.39 14.35
CA SER A 107 0.37 -5.32 13.47
C SER A 107 1.33 -4.14 13.39
N TYR A 108 1.24 -3.38 12.31
CA TYR A 108 1.94 -2.13 12.14
C TYR A 108 1.15 -1.12 11.28
N TYR A 109 1.51 0.14 11.43
CA TYR A 109 1.08 1.22 10.55
C TYR A 109 2.19 1.62 9.61
N ASP A 110 1.82 1.95 8.37
CA ASP A 110 2.67 2.64 7.42
C ASP A 110 1.97 3.91 6.92
N TYR A 111 2.77 4.89 6.49
CA TYR A 111 2.22 6.08 5.88
C TYR A 111 3.13 6.62 4.78
N LYS A 112 2.51 7.31 3.85
CA LYS A 112 3.15 7.97 2.72
C LYS A 112 2.55 9.35 2.55
N VAL A 113 3.38 10.35 2.34
CA VAL A 113 2.96 11.70 1.97
C VAL A 113 3.84 12.23 0.86
N GLY A 114 3.22 12.81 -0.15
CA GLY A 114 3.98 13.26 -1.31
C GLY A 114 3.17 14.12 -2.25
N GLY A 115 3.79 14.36 -3.41
CA GLY A 115 3.15 15.07 -4.49
C GLY A 115 3.78 14.73 -5.82
N ASN A 116 2.99 14.89 -6.86
CA ASN A 116 3.45 14.67 -8.20
C ASN A 116 3.19 15.87 -9.12
N TYR A 117 4.02 15.95 -10.15
CA TYR A 117 3.93 16.93 -11.22
C TYR A 117 3.81 16.21 -12.55
N ASN A 118 2.74 16.54 -13.30
CA ASN A 118 2.47 15.96 -14.60
C ASN A 118 2.96 16.92 -15.71
N TYR A 119 3.88 16.45 -16.54
CA TYR A 119 4.40 17.22 -17.67
C TYR A 119 4.49 16.37 -18.92
N ASN A 120 3.68 16.71 -19.92
CA ASN A 120 3.47 15.87 -21.10
C ASN A 120 3.11 14.44 -20.67
N ASP A 121 3.81 13.42 -21.13
CA ASP A 121 3.55 12.03 -20.77
C ASP A 121 4.38 11.57 -19.55
N PHE A 122 5.02 12.51 -18.83
CA PHE A 122 5.85 12.21 -17.66
C PHE A 122 5.13 12.58 -16.35
N ILE A 123 5.28 11.72 -15.35
CA ILE A 123 4.88 11.97 -13.97
C ILE A 123 6.15 11.96 -13.11
N PHE A 124 6.46 13.11 -12.53
CA PHE A 124 7.52 13.29 -11.53
C PHE A 124 6.87 13.18 -10.16
N ASP A 125 7.27 12.22 -9.37
CA ASP A 125 6.69 11.95 -8.05
C ASP A 125 7.77 12.01 -6.98
N LEU A 126 7.52 12.73 -5.90
CA LEU A 126 8.39 12.84 -4.74
C LEU A 126 7.55 12.56 -3.48
N TYR A 127 7.98 11.59 -2.68
CA TYR A 127 7.25 11.24 -1.48
C TYR A 127 8.16 10.74 -0.36
N TYR A 128 7.66 10.91 0.85
CA TYR A 128 8.22 10.38 2.08
C TYR A 128 7.38 9.18 2.53
N VAL A 129 8.03 8.14 2.98
CA VAL A 129 7.42 6.94 3.58
C VAL A 129 8.05 6.65 4.93
N ASP A 130 7.24 6.14 5.86
CA ASP A 130 7.72 5.64 7.15
C ASP A 130 6.70 4.64 7.71
N SER A 131 7.10 3.91 8.74
CA SER A 131 6.27 2.96 9.46
C SER A 131 6.63 2.92 10.94
N ASN A 132 5.76 2.34 11.75
CA ASN A 132 6.07 2.08 13.16
C ASN A 132 6.75 0.71 13.40
N ILE A 133 7.18 0.03 12.34
CA ILE A 133 7.98 -1.19 12.44
C ILE A 133 9.29 -0.87 13.16
N ASN A 134 9.76 -1.78 14.01
CA ASN A 134 11.01 -1.61 14.73
C ASN A 134 12.18 -1.42 13.74
N LYS A 135 12.85 -0.28 13.82
CA LYS A 135 13.93 0.15 12.92
C LYS A 135 15.25 -0.63 13.08
N ALA A 136 15.25 -1.77 13.80
CA ALA A 136 16.37 -2.70 13.79
C ALA A 136 16.64 -3.32 12.40
N LEU A 137 15.66 -3.23 11.50
CA LEU A 137 15.80 -3.64 10.11
C LEU A 137 15.94 -2.39 9.24
N SER A 138 17.04 -2.25 8.52
CA SER A 138 17.28 -1.14 7.59
C SER A 138 16.24 -1.03 6.47
N SER A 139 15.50 -2.10 6.21
CA SER A 139 14.38 -2.10 5.26
C SER A 139 13.10 -1.43 5.77
N ALA A 140 13.02 -1.15 7.08
CA ALA A 140 11.90 -0.47 7.73
C ALA A 140 12.20 1.01 8.05
N ASP A 141 13.38 1.51 7.65
CA ASP A 141 13.75 2.91 7.83
C ASP A 141 12.88 3.82 6.96
N ASP A 142 12.66 5.02 7.45
CA ASP A 142 12.03 6.07 6.68
C ASP A 142 12.85 6.44 5.44
N ALA A 143 12.17 6.83 4.37
CA ALA A 143 12.80 7.18 3.12
C ALA A 143 12.10 8.32 2.38
N VAL A 144 12.90 9.11 1.66
CA VAL A 144 12.42 10.00 0.62
C VAL A 144 12.66 9.34 -0.74
N ILE A 145 11.62 9.18 -1.51
CA ILE A 145 11.68 8.46 -2.80
C ILE A 145 11.28 9.42 -3.91
N PHE A 146 12.10 9.45 -4.95
CA PHE A 146 11.77 10.10 -6.21
C PHE A 146 11.50 9.04 -7.27
N SER A 147 10.41 9.20 -8.01
CA SER A 147 10.12 8.35 -9.16
C SER A 147 9.77 9.16 -10.40
N LEU A 148 10.07 8.60 -11.56
CA LEU A 148 9.75 9.14 -12.87
C LEU A 148 9.03 8.06 -13.68
N THR A 149 7.77 8.34 -14.02
CA THR A 149 6.96 7.46 -14.86
C THR A 149 6.69 8.11 -16.20
N LYS A 150 6.76 7.34 -17.29
CA LYS A 150 6.36 7.77 -18.63
C LYS A 150 5.24 6.87 -19.14
N ALA A 151 4.13 7.48 -19.56
CA ALA A 151 3.08 6.80 -20.31
C ALA A 151 3.43 6.78 -21.80
N PHE A 152 3.12 5.69 -22.51
CA PHE A 152 3.35 5.51 -23.93
C PHE A 152 2.04 5.31 -24.67
#